data_c95b76b35e4d6d97208cb2fd05fcdd37
#
_entry.id   c95b76b35e4d6d97208cb2fd05fcdd37
#
_cell.length_a   1.000
_cell.length_b   1.000
_cell.length_c   1.000
_cell.angle_alpha   90.00
_cell.angle_beta   90.00
_cell.angle_gamma   90.00
#
_symmetry.space_group_name_H-M   'P 1'
#
loop_
_entity.id
_entity.type
_entity.pdbx_description
1 polymer ?
#
loop_
_entity_poly.entity_id
_entity_poly.type
_entity_poly.pdbx_seq_one_letter_code
_entity_poly.pdbx_strand_id
1 'polypeptide(L)'
;MGSEMCIRDSLNNLCLYQGDTEKKLSFIQEAIAINKNLDAQWSLGENYNNMGKQYYFGEQYSKALEALQKAYEYAHNIGAKELICDYYEYSSWVYAAIGDYDQAYKRLSQMYALSKELQSSNKLRNIEQEISYKRYQDQKYATEMQEQTYKIELLKRNLWLLGSILVLGLAFSIFLYKWYKRRKGLQLIEARYQLEL
;
A
#
# COMPACT_ATOMS: atom_id res chain seq x y z
N MET A 1 -12.61 13.87 -18.30
CA MET A 1 -12.54 12.71 -17.36
C MET A 1 -12.38 13.12 -15.90
N GLY A 2 -11.46 14.01 -15.48
CA GLY A 2 -11.31 14.38 -14.06
C GLY A 2 -12.49 15.17 -13.47
N SER A 3 -13.12 16.06 -14.23
CA SER A 3 -14.25 16.88 -13.76
C SER A 3 -15.55 16.08 -13.58
N GLU A 4 -15.83 15.12 -14.44
CA GLU A 4 -17.04 14.28 -14.35
C GLU A 4 -16.97 13.29 -13.19
N MET A 5 -15.79 12.74 -12.93
CA MET A 5 -15.55 11.88 -11.77
C MET A 5 -15.71 12.65 -10.46
N CYS A 6 -15.22 13.89 -10.38
CA CYS A 6 -15.38 14.76 -9.22
C CYS A 6 -16.85 15.16 -8.99
N ILE A 7 -17.59 15.49 -10.05
CA ILE A 7 -19.02 15.82 -9.97
C ILE A 7 -19.82 14.61 -9.48
N ARG A 8 -19.58 13.42 -10.01
CA ARG A 8 -20.19 12.16 -9.58
C ARG A 8 -20.01 11.90 -8.08
N ASP A 9 -18.78 11.99 -7.59
CA ASP A 9 -18.44 11.70 -6.18
C ASP A 9 -19.07 12.77 -5.26
N SER A 10 -19.17 14.03 -5.73
CA SER A 10 -19.84 15.10 -5.02
C SER A 10 -21.37 14.88 -4.96
N LEU A 11 -22.00 14.41 -6.02
CA LEU A 11 -23.44 14.10 -6.05
C LEU A 11 -23.78 12.92 -5.13
N ASN A 12 -22.96 11.88 -5.10
CA ASN A 12 -23.11 10.76 -4.16
C ASN A 12 -23.00 11.22 -2.70
N ASN A 13 -22.06 12.09 -2.37
CA ASN A 13 -21.92 12.65 -1.03
C ASN A 13 -23.07 13.59 -0.67
N LEU A 14 -23.57 14.39 -1.61
CA LEU A 14 -24.68 15.30 -1.38
C LEU A 14 -25.98 14.58 -1.03
N CYS A 15 -26.21 13.37 -1.61
CA CYS A 15 -27.31 12.49 -1.25
C CYS A 15 -27.37 12.14 0.24
N LEU A 16 -26.23 12.10 0.93
CA LEU A 16 -26.16 11.71 2.35
C LEU A 16 -26.61 12.86 3.28
N TYR A 17 -26.48 14.11 2.86
CA TYR A 17 -26.66 15.29 3.72
C TYR A 17 -28.00 16.04 3.54
N GLN A 18 -28.75 15.77 2.46
CA GLN A 18 -30.00 16.46 2.20
C GLN A 18 -31.20 15.73 2.82
N GLY A 19 -32.07 16.43 3.56
CA GLY A 19 -33.25 15.87 4.23
C GLY A 19 -34.41 15.48 3.30
N ASP A 20 -34.45 16.04 2.09
CA ASP A 20 -35.53 15.85 1.12
C ASP A 20 -35.28 14.65 0.19
N THR A 21 -36.17 13.66 0.26
CA THR A 21 -36.08 12.42 -0.53
C THR A 21 -36.15 12.67 -2.04
N GLU A 22 -36.97 13.65 -2.49
CA GLU A 22 -37.09 13.95 -3.93
C GLU A 22 -35.79 14.53 -4.50
N LYS A 23 -35.16 15.45 -3.76
CA LYS A 23 -33.87 15.99 -4.17
C LYS A 23 -32.78 14.93 -4.20
N LYS A 24 -32.74 14.03 -3.22
CA LYS A 24 -31.81 12.89 -3.22
C LYS A 24 -32.00 12.03 -4.44
N LEU A 25 -33.22 11.69 -4.80
CA LEU A 25 -33.55 10.90 -6.00
C LEU A 25 -33.11 11.61 -7.28
N SER A 26 -33.29 12.94 -7.40
CA SER A 26 -32.81 13.68 -8.56
C SER A 26 -31.30 13.63 -8.75
N PHE A 27 -30.52 13.77 -7.66
CA PHE A 27 -29.05 13.65 -7.69
C PHE A 27 -28.58 12.23 -8.07
N ILE A 28 -29.26 11.19 -7.55
CA ILE A 28 -28.96 9.81 -7.90
C ILE A 28 -29.25 9.56 -9.40
N GLN A 29 -30.32 10.08 -9.92
CA GLN A 29 -30.70 9.97 -11.36
C GLN A 29 -29.64 10.64 -12.25
N GLU A 30 -29.16 11.82 -11.87
CA GLU A 30 -28.08 12.50 -12.58
C GLU A 30 -26.77 11.71 -12.54
N ALA A 31 -26.40 11.18 -11.37
CA ALA A 31 -25.24 10.31 -11.23
C ALA A 31 -25.35 9.04 -12.07
N ILE A 32 -26.53 8.42 -12.16
CA ILE A 32 -26.80 7.27 -13.03
C ILE A 32 -26.59 7.64 -14.51
N ALA A 33 -27.06 8.80 -14.94
CA ALA A 33 -26.91 9.24 -16.33
C ALA A 33 -25.41 9.41 -16.68
N ILE A 34 -24.62 10.02 -15.79
CA ILE A 34 -23.18 10.18 -15.97
C ILE A 34 -22.50 8.79 -16.01
N ASN A 35 -22.81 7.92 -15.04
CA ASN A 35 -22.19 6.60 -14.93
C ASN A 35 -22.51 5.66 -16.10
N LYS A 36 -23.69 5.80 -16.73
CA LYS A 36 -24.01 5.09 -17.97
C LYS A 36 -23.12 5.51 -19.13
N ASN A 37 -22.84 6.81 -19.26
CA ASN A 37 -21.95 7.32 -20.30
C ASN A 37 -20.49 6.87 -20.11
N LEU A 38 -20.09 6.63 -18.86
CA LEU A 38 -18.73 6.19 -18.49
C LEU A 38 -18.59 4.67 -18.43
N ASP A 39 -19.65 3.90 -18.65
CA ASP A 39 -19.72 2.44 -18.43
C ASP A 39 -19.22 2.01 -17.04
N ALA A 40 -19.51 2.83 -16.02
CA ALA A 40 -19.03 2.63 -14.66
C ALA A 40 -19.95 1.64 -13.91
N GLN A 41 -19.84 0.36 -14.20
CA GLN A 41 -20.71 -0.71 -13.72
C GLN A 41 -20.85 -0.77 -12.19
N TRP A 42 -19.72 -0.63 -11.46
CA TRP A 42 -19.73 -0.58 -9.99
C TRP A 42 -20.59 0.59 -9.48
N SER A 43 -20.34 1.80 -9.99
CA SER A 43 -21.05 3.00 -9.57
C SER A 43 -22.53 2.95 -9.95
N LEU A 44 -22.88 2.28 -11.05
CA LEU A 44 -24.29 2.03 -11.41
C LEU A 44 -24.96 1.13 -10.38
N GLY A 45 -24.32 0.04 -9.98
CA GLY A 45 -24.83 -0.84 -8.91
C GLY A 45 -25.04 -0.10 -7.58
N GLU A 46 -24.05 0.69 -7.16
CA GLU A 46 -24.14 1.53 -5.96
C GLU A 46 -25.30 2.54 -6.04
N ASN A 47 -25.40 3.27 -7.15
CA ASN A 47 -26.45 4.26 -7.32
C ASN A 47 -27.86 3.64 -7.32
N TYR A 48 -28.04 2.47 -7.93
CA TYR A 48 -29.33 1.78 -7.89
C TYR A 48 -29.65 1.22 -6.50
N ASN A 49 -28.67 0.76 -5.72
CA ASN A 49 -28.88 0.42 -4.30
C ASN A 49 -29.33 1.65 -3.51
N ASN A 50 -28.64 2.79 -3.68
CA ASN A 50 -29.02 4.04 -3.04
C ASN A 50 -30.40 4.53 -3.47
N MET A 51 -30.76 4.40 -4.74
CA MET A 51 -32.09 4.72 -5.25
C MET A 51 -33.18 3.85 -4.59
N GLY A 52 -32.94 2.54 -4.50
CA GLY A 52 -33.86 1.61 -3.83
C GLY A 52 -34.06 1.96 -2.37
N LYS A 53 -32.97 2.30 -1.66
CA LYS A 53 -33.02 2.77 -0.27
C LYS A 53 -33.82 4.07 -0.12
N GLN A 54 -33.69 5.05 -1.04
CA GLN A 54 -34.48 6.29 -1.00
C GLN A 54 -35.97 6.01 -1.28
N TYR A 55 -36.31 5.13 -2.22
CA TYR A 55 -37.69 4.71 -2.45
C TYR A 55 -38.29 3.97 -1.24
N TYR A 56 -37.49 3.16 -0.53
CA TYR A 56 -37.94 2.54 0.71
C TYR A 56 -38.32 3.60 1.77
N PHE A 57 -37.47 4.60 2.00
CA PHE A 57 -37.79 5.68 2.95
C PHE A 57 -38.97 6.55 2.51
N GLY A 58 -39.22 6.64 1.20
CA GLY A 58 -40.43 7.28 0.62
C GLY A 58 -41.63 6.36 0.55
N GLU A 59 -41.61 5.18 1.17
CA GLU A 59 -42.70 4.17 1.19
C GLU A 59 -43.15 3.68 -0.21
N GLN A 60 -42.29 3.90 -1.23
CA GLN A 60 -42.52 3.50 -2.61
C GLN A 60 -41.94 2.07 -2.87
N TYR A 61 -42.43 1.08 -2.17
CA TYR A 61 -41.84 -0.26 -2.06
C TYR A 61 -41.68 -0.98 -3.42
N SER A 62 -42.65 -0.84 -4.36
CA SER A 62 -42.53 -1.44 -5.69
C SER A 62 -41.34 -0.86 -6.47
N LYS A 63 -41.16 0.49 -6.42
CA LYS A 63 -40.04 1.16 -7.08
C LYS A 63 -38.71 0.84 -6.39
N ALA A 64 -38.74 0.65 -5.05
CA ALA A 64 -37.59 0.23 -4.31
C ALA A 64 -37.07 -1.15 -4.78
N LEU A 65 -37.96 -2.14 -4.89
CA LEU A 65 -37.61 -3.46 -5.39
C LEU A 65 -37.09 -3.43 -6.85
N GLU A 66 -37.71 -2.61 -7.73
CA GLU A 66 -37.25 -2.47 -9.09
C GLU A 66 -35.83 -1.87 -9.18
N ALA A 67 -35.55 -0.84 -8.39
CA ALA A 67 -34.22 -0.22 -8.35
C ALA A 67 -33.19 -1.20 -7.78
N LEU A 68 -33.52 -1.88 -6.69
CA LEU A 68 -32.65 -2.88 -6.06
C LEU A 68 -32.35 -4.05 -7.00
N GLN A 69 -33.33 -4.50 -7.79
CA GLN A 69 -33.10 -5.54 -8.80
C GLN A 69 -32.07 -5.11 -9.84
N LYS A 70 -32.14 -3.87 -10.32
CA LYS A 70 -31.11 -3.32 -11.24
C LYS A 70 -29.73 -3.26 -10.57
N ALA A 71 -29.67 -2.86 -9.29
CA ALA A 71 -28.44 -2.87 -8.53
C ALA A 71 -27.81 -4.28 -8.49
N TYR A 72 -28.64 -5.29 -8.23
CA TYR A 72 -28.19 -6.68 -8.21
C TYR A 72 -27.65 -7.13 -9.57
N GLU A 73 -28.31 -6.78 -10.68
CA GLU A 73 -27.85 -7.14 -12.03
C GLU A 73 -26.45 -6.56 -12.33
N TYR A 74 -26.25 -5.27 -12.06
CA TYR A 74 -24.93 -4.65 -12.22
C TYR A 74 -23.87 -5.29 -11.32
N ALA A 75 -24.18 -5.46 -10.03
CA ALA A 75 -23.27 -6.03 -9.07
C ALA A 75 -22.90 -7.49 -9.39
N HIS A 76 -23.88 -8.28 -9.82
CA HIS A 76 -23.69 -9.69 -10.18
C HIS A 76 -22.79 -9.83 -11.43
N ASN A 77 -23.00 -9.00 -12.45
CA ASN A 77 -22.22 -9.03 -13.69
C ASN A 77 -20.72 -8.78 -13.47
N ILE A 78 -20.37 -7.98 -12.48
CA ILE A 78 -18.98 -7.67 -12.15
C ILE A 78 -18.45 -8.44 -10.93
N GLY A 79 -19.25 -9.31 -10.32
CA GLY A 79 -18.88 -10.07 -9.12
C GLY A 79 -18.68 -9.21 -7.87
N ALA A 80 -19.34 -8.04 -7.77
CA ALA A 80 -19.21 -7.08 -6.67
C ALA A 80 -20.01 -7.56 -5.44
N LYS A 81 -19.40 -8.41 -4.63
CA LYS A 81 -20.04 -9.03 -3.45
C LYS A 81 -20.53 -8.01 -2.43
N GLU A 82 -19.84 -6.90 -2.25
CA GLU A 82 -20.22 -5.82 -1.36
C GLU A 82 -21.55 -5.20 -1.78
N LEU A 83 -21.72 -4.87 -3.06
CA LEU A 83 -22.97 -4.32 -3.60
C LEU A 83 -24.12 -5.33 -3.56
N ILE A 84 -23.83 -6.62 -3.72
CA ILE A 84 -24.82 -7.71 -3.56
C ILE A 84 -25.27 -7.82 -2.09
N CYS A 85 -24.35 -7.60 -1.14
CA CYS A 85 -24.68 -7.55 0.28
C CYS A 85 -25.67 -6.42 0.58
N ASP A 86 -25.41 -5.21 0.08
CA ASP A 86 -26.30 -4.05 0.20
C ASP A 86 -27.67 -4.30 -0.42
N TYR A 87 -27.71 -4.93 -1.61
CA TYR A 87 -28.97 -5.35 -2.23
C TYR A 87 -29.78 -6.27 -1.32
N TYR A 88 -29.14 -7.29 -0.72
CA TYR A 88 -29.84 -8.21 0.19
C TYR A 88 -30.33 -7.48 1.44
N GLU A 89 -29.55 -6.59 2.00
CA GLU A 89 -29.94 -5.80 3.17
C GLU A 89 -31.18 -4.94 2.84
N TYR A 90 -31.10 -4.09 1.83
CA TYR A 90 -32.19 -3.16 1.51
C TYR A 90 -33.46 -3.88 1.02
N SER A 91 -33.31 -4.96 0.25
CA SER A 91 -34.48 -5.75 -0.16
C SER A 91 -35.15 -6.45 1.02
N SER A 92 -34.39 -6.86 2.04
CA SER A 92 -34.96 -7.43 3.27
C SER A 92 -35.83 -6.41 4.01
N TRP A 93 -35.41 -5.14 4.07
CA TRP A 93 -36.19 -4.06 4.67
C TRP A 93 -37.51 -3.83 3.92
N VAL A 94 -37.44 -3.81 2.59
CA VAL A 94 -38.64 -3.62 1.76
C VAL A 94 -39.63 -4.78 1.95
N TYR A 95 -39.16 -6.04 1.89
CA TYR A 95 -40.03 -7.20 2.11
C TYR A 95 -40.65 -7.23 3.51
N ALA A 96 -39.90 -6.85 4.54
CA ALA A 96 -40.44 -6.71 5.88
C ALA A 96 -41.52 -5.64 5.98
N ALA A 97 -41.33 -4.48 5.31
CA ALA A 97 -42.31 -3.39 5.29
C ALA A 97 -43.62 -3.73 4.59
N ILE A 98 -43.58 -4.59 3.57
CA ILE A 98 -44.80 -5.07 2.89
C ILE A 98 -45.43 -6.32 3.53
N GLY A 99 -44.81 -6.81 4.64
CA GLY A 99 -45.31 -7.97 5.41
C GLY A 99 -44.91 -9.34 4.83
N ASP A 100 -44.05 -9.39 3.81
CA ASP A 100 -43.50 -10.66 3.29
C ASP A 100 -42.28 -11.07 4.11
N TYR A 101 -42.52 -11.59 5.29
CA TYR A 101 -41.48 -11.97 6.24
C TYR A 101 -40.62 -13.13 5.75
N ASP A 102 -41.16 -14.01 4.91
CA ASP A 102 -40.43 -15.16 4.37
C ASP A 102 -39.33 -14.67 3.42
N GLN A 103 -39.65 -13.76 2.51
CA GLN A 103 -38.64 -13.12 1.62
C GLN A 103 -37.68 -12.24 2.41
N ALA A 104 -38.16 -11.48 3.39
CA ALA A 104 -37.30 -10.68 4.25
C ALA A 104 -36.25 -11.52 4.96
N TYR A 105 -36.63 -12.62 5.58
CA TYR A 105 -35.74 -13.56 6.25
C TYR A 105 -34.75 -14.21 5.28
N LYS A 106 -35.24 -14.64 4.11
CA LYS A 106 -34.38 -15.21 3.05
C LYS A 106 -33.28 -14.24 2.62
N ARG A 107 -33.63 -12.97 2.36
CA ARG A 107 -32.66 -11.92 1.97
C ARG A 107 -31.67 -11.62 3.10
N LEU A 108 -32.16 -11.52 4.33
CA LEU A 108 -31.29 -11.27 5.49
C LEU A 108 -30.29 -12.43 5.71
N SER A 109 -30.73 -13.69 5.53
CA SER A 109 -29.86 -14.85 5.62
C SER A 109 -28.78 -14.86 4.54
N GLN A 110 -29.13 -14.47 3.31
CA GLN A 110 -28.18 -14.33 2.20
C GLN A 110 -27.15 -13.21 2.47
N MET A 111 -27.62 -12.07 2.97
CA MET A 111 -26.76 -10.96 3.40
C MET A 111 -25.75 -11.42 4.46
N TYR A 112 -26.24 -12.10 5.52
CA TYR A 112 -25.39 -12.58 6.61
C TYR A 112 -24.31 -13.56 6.13
N ALA A 113 -24.68 -14.53 5.29
CA ALA A 113 -23.74 -15.49 4.74
C ALA A 113 -22.63 -14.80 3.91
N LEU A 114 -23.03 -13.86 3.04
CA LEU A 114 -22.11 -13.13 2.19
C LEU A 114 -21.22 -12.15 2.98
N SER A 115 -21.76 -11.47 3.98
CA SER A 115 -20.99 -10.56 4.84
C SER A 115 -19.93 -11.30 5.65
N LYS A 116 -20.24 -12.50 6.13
CA LYS A 116 -19.28 -13.37 6.83
C LYS A 116 -18.13 -13.81 5.90
N GLU A 117 -18.44 -14.15 4.66
CA GLU A 117 -17.43 -14.47 3.65
C GLU A 117 -16.51 -13.28 3.37
N LEU A 118 -17.09 -12.09 3.17
CA LEU A 118 -16.34 -10.84 2.95
C LEU A 118 -15.45 -10.49 4.13
N GLN A 119 -15.94 -10.62 5.35
CA GLN A 119 -15.15 -10.35 6.56
C GLN A 119 -13.96 -11.29 6.68
N SER A 120 -14.14 -12.60 6.41
CA SER A 120 -13.04 -13.57 6.44
C SER A 120 -11.99 -13.28 5.37
N SER A 121 -12.41 -12.94 4.16
CA SER A 121 -11.52 -12.57 3.04
C SER A 121 -10.72 -11.30 3.34
N ASN A 122 -11.36 -10.26 3.87
CA ASN A 122 -10.70 -9.01 4.26
C ASN A 122 -9.68 -9.24 5.39
N LYS A 123 -10.00 -10.10 6.36
CA LYS A 123 -9.07 -10.45 7.43
C LYS A 123 -7.82 -11.16 6.90
N LEU A 124 -7.99 -12.12 6.00
CA LEU A 124 -6.85 -12.80 5.33
C LEU A 124 -5.98 -11.82 4.55
N ARG A 125 -6.59 -10.95 3.75
CA ARG A 125 -5.86 -9.93 2.99
C ARG A 125 -5.05 -8.98 3.87
N ASN A 126 -5.62 -8.55 5.01
CA ASN A 126 -4.91 -7.69 5.96
C ASN A 126 -3.71 -8.42 6.59
N ILE A 127 -3.85 -9.70 6.94
CA ILE A 127 -2.76 -10.53 7.46
C ILE A 127 -1.64 -10.67 6.40
N GLU A 128 -1.99 -10.94 5.14
CA GLU A 128 -1.03 -11.03 4.04
C GLU A 128 -0.26 -9.71 3.83
N GLN A 129 -0.96 -8.57 3.89
CA GLN A 129 -0.33 -7.26 3.82
C GLN A 129 0.65 -7.01 4.98
N GLU A 130 0.26 -7.37 6.19
CA GLU A 130 1.11 -7.24 7.38
C GLU A 130 2.38 -8.11 7.27
N ILE A 131 2.23 -9.36 6.82
CA ILE A 131 3.35 -10.27 6.58
C ILE A 131 4.29 -9.73 5.49
N SER A 132 3.73 -9.23 4.39
CA SER A 132 4.52 -8.67 3.29
C SER A 132 5.31 -7.42 3.72
N TYR A 133 4.68 -6.54 4.50
CA TYR A 133 5.33 -5.37 5.08
C TYR A 133 6.48 -5.76 6.02
N LYS A 134 6.25 -6.75 6.90
CA LYS A 134 7.29 -7.25 7.81
C LYS A 134 8.49 -7.84 7.04
N ARG A 135 8.24 -8.65 6.02
CA ARG A 135 9.30 -9.19 5.15
C ARG A 135 10.12 -8.08 4.48
N TYR A 136 9.46 -7.05 3.99
CA TYR A 136 10.15 -5.89 3.42
C TYR A 136 11.05 -5.18 4.44
N GLN A 137 10.59 -4.98 5.67
CA GLN A 137 11.39 -4.40 6.75
C GLN A 137 12.59 -5.27 7.11
N ASP A 138 12.40 -6.59 7.20
CA ASP A 138 13.48 -7.53 7.51
C ASP A 138 14.55 -7.53 6.39
N GLN A 139 14.15 -7.49 5.12
CA GLN A 139 15.08 -7.38 3.99
C GLN A 139 15.86 -6.06 4.00
N LYS A 140 15.16 -4.96 4.26
CA LYS A 140 15.79 -3.64 4.37
C LYS A 140 16.83 -3.63 5.48
N TYR A 141 16.50 -4.13 6.66
CA TYR A 141 17.42 -4.23 7.79
C TYR A 141 18.63 -5.11 7.47
N ALA A 142 18.43 -6.26 6.83
CA ALA A 142 19.52 -7.15 6.42
C ALA A 142 20.47 -6.47 5.42
N THR A 143 19.97 -5.71 4.46
CA THR A 143 20.80 -4.93 3.51
C THR A 143 21.57 -3.81 4.18
N GLU A 144 20.97 -3.09 5.12
CA GLU A 144 21.65 -2.05 5.90
C GLU A 144 22.78 -2.64 6.77
N MET A 145 22.54 -3.79 7.39
CA MET A 145 23.56 -4.51 8.17
C MET A 145 24.71 -5.02 7.30
N GLN A 146 24.45 -5.52 6.10
CA GLN A 146 25.48 -5.91 5.15
C GLN A 146 26.34 -4.72 4.72
N GLU A 147 25.72 -3.59 4.44
CA GLU A 147 26.45 -2.36 4.09
C GLU A 147 27.35 -1.88 5.23
N GLN A 148 26.86 -1.92 6.46
CA GLN A 148 27.66 -1.56 7.62
C GLN A 148 28.83 -2.52 7.85
N THR A 149 28.61 -3.82 7.74
CA THR A 149 29.70 -4.82 7.86
C THR A 149 30.76 -4.62 6.79
N TYR A 150 30.36 -4.36 5.55
CA TYR A 150 31.28 -4.05 4.45
C TYR A 150 32.12 -2.78 4.73
N LYS A 151 31.51 -1.72 5.26
CA LYS A 151 32.23 -0.50 5.66
C LYS A 151 33.26 -0.77 6.75
N ILE A 152 32.90 -1.59 7.74
CA ILE A 152 33.81 -1.98 8.84
C ILE A 152 35.00 -2.79 8.30
N GLU A 153 34.76 -3.74 7.40
CA GLU A 153 35.83 -4.53 6.78
C GLU A 153 36.75 -3.66 5.93
N LEU A 154 36.22 -2.72 5.18
CA LEU A 154 36.99 -1.76 4.41
C LEU A 154 37.91 -0.92 5.31
N LEU A 155 37.37 -0.41 6.42
CA LEU A 155 38.14 0.34 7.40
C LEU A 155 39.25 -0.50 8.01
N LYS A 156 39.00 -1.74 8.41
CA LYS A 156 40.03 -2.68 8.94
C LYS A 156 41.12 -2.90 7.91
N ARG A 157 40.78 -3.16 6.64
CA ARG A 157 41.75 -3.35 5.56
C ARG A 157 42.63 -2.13 5.36
N ASN A 158 42.05 -0.93 5.35
CA ASN A 158 42.80 0.32 5.20
C ASN A 158 43.72 0.57 6.37
N LEU A 159 43.31 0.25 7.60
CA LEU A 159 44.12 0.35 8.79
C LEU A 159 45.36 -0.60 8.75
N TRP A 160 45.15 -1.83 8.27
CA TRP A 160 46.26 -2.79 8.05
C TRP A 160 47.25 -2.30 6.99
N LEU A 161 46.77 -1.70 5.88
CA LEU A 161 47.63 -1.12 4.86
C LEU A 161 48.45 0.05 5.41
N LEU A 162 47.85 0.96 6.17
CA LEU A 162 48.56 2.06 6.81
C LEU A 162 49.62 1.56 7.82
N GLY A 163 49.25 0.56 8.61
CA GLY A 163 50.20 -0.08 9.55
C GLY A 163 51.40 -0.70 8.83
N SER A 164 51.19 -1.40 7.73
CA SER A 164 52.28 -1.99 6.92
C SER A 164 53.21 -0.93 6.30
N ILE A 165 52.66 0.18 5.81
CA ILE A 165 53.45 1.30 5.29
C ILE A 165 54.31 1.93 6.36
N LEU A 166 53.79 2.12 7.57
CA LEU A 166 54.58 2.65 8.70
C LEU A 166 55.72 1.73 9.07
N VAL A 167 55.49 0.41 9.14
CA VAL A 167 56.54 -0.57 9.43
C VAL A 167 57.64 -0.55 8.37
N LEU A 168 57.29 -0.51 7.09
CA LEU A 168 58.24 -0.40 5.98
C LEU A 168 59.02 0.92 6.02
N GLY A 169 58.36 2.03 6.34
CA GLY A 169 59.02 3.33 6.52
C GLY A 169 60.05 3.32 7.66
N LEU A 170 59.72 2.71 8.78
CA LEU A 170 60.65 2.53 9.90
C LEU A 170 61.84 1.66 9.51
N ALA A 171 61.59 0.53 8.85
CA ALA A 171 62.66 -0.36 8.38
C ALA A 171 63.60 0.35 7.39
N PHE A 172 63.04 1.12 6.47
CA PHE A 172 63.79 1.94 5.51
C PHE A 172 64.61 3.04 6.20
N SER A 173 64.08 3.71 7.19
CA SER A 173 64.80 4.70 8.00
C SER A 173 66.01 4.11 8.75
N ILE A 174 65.81 2.91 9.33
CA ILE A 174 66.91 2.17 9.99
C ILE A 174 67.96 1.76 8.96
N PHE A 175 67.59 1.32 7.78
CA PHE A 175 68.51 0.99 6.70
C PHE A 175 69.33 2.21 6.25
N LEU A 176 68.69 3.35 6.04
CA LEU A 176 69.38 4.59 5.66
C LEU A 176 70.35 5.04 6.76
N TYR A 177 69.96 4.95 8.04
CA TYR A 177 70.86 5.29 9.15
C TYR A 177 72.11 4.37 9.20
N LYS A 178 71.95 3.06 9.05
CA LYS A 178 73.05 2.12 8.97
C LYS A 178 73.95 2.36 7.77
N TRP A 179 73.36 2.64 6.60
CA TRP A 179 74.08 2.96 5.37
C TRP A 179 74.92 4.26 5.54
N TYR A 180 74.32 5.30 6.07
CA TYR A 180 75.01 6.58 6.36
C TYR A 180 76.14 6.38 7.33
N LYS A 181 75.98 5.63 8.41
CA LYS A 181 77.03 5.32 9.40
C LYS A 181 78.21 4.57 8.77
N ARG A 182 77.92 3.58 7.90
CA ARG A 182 78.97 2.86 7.15
C ARG A 182 79.74 3.77 6.22
N ARG A 183 79.06 4.65 5.49
CA ARG A 183 79.69 5.58 4.56
C ARG A 183 80.60 6.59 5.26
N LYS A 184 80.21 7.12 6.41
CA LYS A 184 81.04 7.97 7.26
C LYS A 184 82.25 7.22 7.78
N GLY A 185 82.14 5.98 8.20
CA GLY A 185 83.23 5.13 8.62
C GLY A 185 84.30 4.92 7.54
N LEU A 186 83.86 4.68 6.29
CA LEU A 186 84.76 4.54 5.13
C LEU A 186 85.45 5.84 4.81
N GLN A 187 84.79 7.00 4.84
CA GLN A 187 85.45 8.30 4.67
C GLN A 187 86.48 8.62 5.72
N LEU A 188 86.28 8.24 6.97
CA LEU A 188 87.26 8.40 8.03
C LEU A 188 88.51 7.51 7.85
N ILE A 189 88.34 6.31 7.33
CA ILE A 189 89.41 5.41 6.96
C ILE A 189 90.22 5.97 5.78
N GLU A 190 89.56 6.41 4.70
CA GLU A 190 90.20 7.06 3.56
C GLU A 190 90.95 8.33 3.98
N ALA A 191 90.40 9.18 4.81
CA ALA A 191 91.07 10.37 5.32
C ALA A 191 92.33 10.04 6.18
N ARG A 192 92.30 8.91 6.92
CA ARG A 192 93.54 8.44 7.68
C ARG A 192 94.62 7.94 6.71
N TYR A 193 94.27 7.17 5.70
CA TYR A 193 95.21 6.70 4.71
C TYR A 193 95.84 7.87 3.92
N GLN A 194 95.18 8.95 3.72
CA GLN A 194 95.72 10.16 3.07
C GLN A 194 96.66 10.99 3.96
N LEU A 195 96.56 10.84 5.26
CA LEU A 195 97.45 11.51 6.26
C LEU A 195 98.72 10.73 6.59
N GLU A 196 98.81 9.46 6.22
CA GLU A 196 99.97 8.57 6.47
C GLU A 196 100.86 8.42 5.21
N LEU A 197 100.51 9.03 4.07
CA LEU A 197 101.34 9.21 2.89
C LEU A 197 101.94 10.61 2.82
#